data_b62500468b43ad329a5fdf4f6277cab7
#
_entry.id   b62500468b43ad329a5fdf4f6277cab7
#
_cell.length_a   1.000
_cell.length_b   1.000
_cell.length_c   1.000
_cell.angle_alpha   90.00
_cell.angle_beta   90.00
_cell.angle_gamma   90.00
#
_symmetry.space_group_name_H-M   'P 1'
#
loop_
_entity.id
_entity.type
_entity.pdbx_description
1 polymer ?
#
loop_
_entity_poly.entity_id
_entity_poly.type
_entity_poly.pdbx_seq_one_letter_code
_entity_poly.pdbx_strand_id
1 'polypeptide(L)'
;PILKVGFLISFARLISSSFYDKKGELRVFWRKFTREGRALKKVIHPDNTSLAEKISPYDEVLQMWYWINPQDDIPVDEIKAVFNNKQIFGLKIHAYWHGVDLGRIDKYMQLCQDLSCPLYLILGYGNSGDIRPLLNRHKGVKIIIGYGGFPIFKKVWKEISAHENFFVDLASFHLDRSLIKNLLKTLGSNRCIYGTDCPYNFSDVSGRFSYKKTRERLAYGFLTQDDYKKIF
;
A
#
# COMPACT_ATOMS: atom_id res chain seq x y z
N PRO A 1 -18.12 -15.36 4.53
CA PRO A 1 -17.62 -14.36 5.50
C PRO A 1 -17.21 -13.06 4.81
N ILE A 2 -16.61 -13.10 3.60
CA ILE A 2 -16.19 -11.92 2.82
C ILE A 2 -17.38 -11.06 2.39
N LEU A 3 -18.50 -11.66 2.03
CA LEU A 3 -19.75 -10.97 1.65
C LEU A 3 -20.32 -10.12 2.81
N LYS A 4 -20.25 -10.59 4.06
CA LYS A 4 -20.72 -9.84 5.23
C LYS A 4 -19.84 -8.61 5.53
N VAL A 5 -18.54 -8.70 5.29
CA VAL A 5 -17.62 -7.55 5.48
C VAL A 5 -17.88 -6.49 4.40
N GLY A 6 -18.07 -6.90 3.14
CA GLY A 6 -18.40 -5.98 2.05
C GLY A 6 -19.73 -5.26 2.26
N PHE A 7 -20.76 -5.95 2.77
CA PHE A 7 -22.07 -5.36 3.09
C PHE A 7 -21.96 -4.35 4.24
N LEU A 8 -21.23 -4.67 5.31
CA LEU A 8 -21.01 -3.77 6.44
C LEU A 8 -20.20 -2.52 6.06
N ILE A 9 -19.23 -2.65 5.17
CA ILE A 9 -18.46 -1.50 4.64
C ILE A 9 -19.39 -0.61 3.77
N SER A 10 -20.26 -1.19 2.97
CA SER A 10 -21.24 -0.43 2.17
C SER A 10 -22.28 0.27 3.03
N PHE A 11 -22.78 -0.38 4.08
CA PHE A 11 -23.74 0.20 5.04
C PHE A 11 -23.09 1.33 5.86
N ALA A 12 -21.82 1.18 6.23
CA ALA A 12 -21.09 2.20 6.94
C ALA A 12 -20.79 3.45 6.10
N ARG A 13 -20.69 3.33 4.77
CA ARG A 13 -20.63 4.48 3.85
C ARG A 13 -21.89 5.35 3.88
N LEU A 14 -23.06 4.76 4.18
CA LEU A 14 -24.33 5.46 4.31
C LEU A 14 -24.43 6.26 5.63
N ILE A 15 -23.70 5.86 6.67
CA ILE A 15 -23.87 6.41 8.03
C ILE A 15 -22.75 7.40 8.40
N SER A 16 -21.61 7.40 7.72
CA SER A 16 -20.46 8.22 8.12
C SER A 16 -19.74 8.83 6.92
N SER A 17 -19.61 10.13 6.91
CA SER A 17 -18.84 10.89 5.92
C SER A 17 -17.32 10.67 6.00
N SER A 18 -16.83 10.05 7.06
CA SER A 18 -15.42 9.68 7.20
C SER A 18 -15.23 8.57 8.23
N PHE A 19 -14.41 7.57 7.88
CA PHE A 19 -13.97 6.50 8.78
C PHE A 19 -12.91 6.97 9.80
N TYR A 20 -12.40 8.17 9.61
CA TYR A 20 -11.29 8.72 10.35
C TYR A 20 -11.71 9.98 11.12
N ASP A 21 -11.09 10.18 12.27
CA ASP A 21 -11.25 11.40 13.03
C ASP A 21 -10.43 12.57 12.44
N LYS A 22 -10.53 13.77 13.08
CA LYS A 22 -9.78 14.95 12.65
C LYS A 22 -8.26 14.78 12.73
N LYS A 23 -7.77 13.79 13.49
CA LYS A 23 -6.34 13.45 13.58
C LYS A 23 -5.92 12.45 12.51
N GLY A 24 -6.86 11.93 11.68
CA GLY A 24 -6.61 10.92 10.69
C GLY A 24 -6.42 9.52 11.27
N GLU A 25 -6.92 9.30 12.49
CA GLU A 25 -6.95 7.99 13.10
C GLU A 25 -8.30 7.30 12.84
N LEU A 26 -8.26 5.98 12.65
CA LEU A 26 -9.47 5.19 12.48
C LEU A 26 -10.36 5.31 13.74
N ARG A 27 -11.63 5.68 13.57
CA ARG A 27 -12.57 5.80 14.70
C ARG A 27 -12.66 4.49 15.47
N VAL A 28 -12.88 4.58 16.79
CA VAL A 28 -12.83 3.44 17.73
C VAL A 28 -13.69 2.25 17.28
N PHE A 29 -14.86 2.50 16.70
CA PHE A 29 -15.74 1.46 16.15
C PHE A 29 -15.04 0.64 15.05
N TRP A 30 -14.35 1.30 14.13
CA TRP A 30 -13.62 0.67 13.04
C TRP A 30 -12.34 -0.02 13.49
N ARG A 31 -11.69 0.50 14.54
CA ARG A 31 -10.53 -0.18 15.17
C ARG A 31 -10.91 -1.57 15.70
N LYS A 32 -12.13 -1.70 16.26
CA LYS A 32 -12.62 -2.99 16.75
C LYS A 32 -12.83 -3.98 15.60
N PHE A 33 -13.49 -3.54 14.52
CA PHE A 33 -13.71 -4.36 13.33
C PHE A 33 -12.42 -4.84 12.68
N THR A 34 -11.45 -3.95 12.54
CA THR A 34 -10.14 -4.30 11.94
C THR A 34 -9.29 -5.16 12.86
N ARG A 35 -9.47 -5.08 14.17
CA ARG A 35 -8.81 -6.00 15.13
C ARG A 35 -9.41 -7.41 15.10
N GLU A 36 -10.73 -7.51 15.01
CA GLU A 36 -11.41 -8.81 14.88
C GLU A 36 -11.08 -9.47 13.53
N GLY A 37 -10.88 -8.70 12.46
CA GLY A 37 -10.34 -9.19 11.19
C GLY A 37 -8.93 -9.79 11.29
N ARG A 38 -8.15 -9.45 12.33
CA ARG A 38 -6.86 -10.13 12.62
C ARG A 38 -7.01 -11.58 13.03
N ALA A 39 -8.15 -11.98 13.62
CA ALA A 39 -8.41 -13.38 13.98
C ALA A 39 -8.50 -14.30 12.77
N LEU A 40 -8.63 -13.73 11.56
CA LEU A 40 -8.61 -14.43 10.29
C LEU A 40 -7.22 -14.48 9.64
N LYS A 41 -6.14 -14.30 10.41
CA LYS A 41 -4.77 -14.46 9.91
C LYS A 41 -4.61 -15.82 9.23
N LYS A 42 -4.83 -15.84 7.94
CA LYS A 42 -4.26 -16.88 7.10
C LYS A 42 -2.81 -16.46 6.85
N VAL A 43 -1.89 -17.34 7.24
CA VAL A 43 -0.53 -17.25 6.73
C VAL A 43 -0.65 -17.37 5.21
N ILE A 44 -0.41 -16.27 4.52
CA ILE A 44 -0.45 -16.25 3.05
C ILE A 44 0.99 -16.43 2.61
N HIS A 45 1.25 -17.56 1.95
CA HIS A 45 2.49 -17.78 1.23
C HIS A 45 2.32 -17.18 -0.18
N PRO A 46 3.12 -16.18 -0.55
CA PRO A 46 2.98 -15.55 -1.86
C PRO A 46 3.37 -16.51 -2.99
N ASP A 47 2.49 -16.70 -3.96
CA ASP A 47 2.77 -17.49 -5.15
C ASP A 47 3.32 -16.59 -6.28
N ASN A 48 4.58 -16.20 -6.11
CA ASN A 48 5.27 -15.35 -7.08
C ASN A 48 5.55 -16.07 -8.39
N THR A 49 5.76 -17.40 -8.37
CA THR A 49 6.07 -18.21 -9.55
C THR A 49 4.88 -18.23 -10.50
N SER A 50 3.70 -18.59 -10.01
CA SER A 50 2.48 -18.60 -10.82
C SER A 50 2.14 -17.20 -11.38
N LEU A 51 2.43 -16.13 -10.62
CA LEU A 51 2.24 -14.77 -11.14
C LEU A 51 3.23 -14.47 -12.26
N ALA A 52 4.51 -14.79 -12.10
CA ALA A 52 5.53 -14.57 -13.12
C ALA A 52 5.21 -15.31 -14.42
N GLU A 53 4.77 -16.56 -14.33
CA GLU A 53 4.33 -17.36 -15.49
C GLU A 53 3.16 -16.70 -16.24
N LYS A 54 2.16 -16.21 -15.50
CA LYS A 54 0.97 -15.57 -16.09
C LYS A 54 1.27 -14.24 -16.78
N ILE A 55 2.22 -13.46 -16.29
CA ILE A 55 2.55 -12.15 -16.87
C ILE A 55 3.65 -12.25 -17.93
N SER A 56 4.38 -13.38 -18.02
CA SER A 56 5.51 -13.52 -18.94
C SER A 56 5.19 -13.19 -20.41
N PRO A 57 3.97 -13.45 -20.94
CA PRO A 57 3.61 -13.06 -22.30
C PRO A 57 3.42 -11.54 -22.49
N TYR A 58 3.48 -10.77 -21.43
CA TYR A 58 3.20 -9.32 -21.41
C TYR A 58 4.37 -8.52 -20.85
N ASP A 59 5.60 -8.96 -21.08
CA ASP A 59 6.83 -8.41 -20.49
C ASP A 59 7.10 -6.94 -20.87
N GLU A 60 6.60 -6.48 -22.01
CA GLU A 60 6.70 -5.07 -22.43
C GLU A 60 5.81 -4.12 -21.65
N VAL A 61 4.72 -4.63 -21.02
CA VAL A 61 3.69 -3.78 -20.42
C VAL A 61 3.38 -4.11 -18.96
N LEU A 62 3.72 -5.30 -18.50
CA LEU A 62 3.46 -5.74 -17.12
C LEU A 62 4.74 -5.99 -16.35
N GLN A 63 4.77 -5.45 -15.15
CA GLN A 63 5.79 -5.75 -14.15
C GLN A 63 5.14 -6.21 -12.86
N MET A 64 5.86 -7.00 -12.06
CA MET A 64 5.37 -7.50 -10.79
C MET A 64 6.23 -7.02 -9.62
N TRP A 65 5.61 -6.94 -8.47
CA TRP A 65 6.27 -6.86 -7.19
C TRP A 65 6.52 -8.28 -6.68
N TYR A 66 7.75 -8.62 -6.35
CA TYR A 66 8.06 -9.89 -5.70
C TYR A 66 7.59 -9.81 -4.24
N TRP A 67 6.51 -10.51 -3.93
CA TRP A 67 5.89 -10.43 -2.62
C TRP A 67 6.59 -11.38 -1.64
N ILE A 68 7.04 -10.83 -0.51
CA ILE A 68 7.74 -11.54 0.55
C ILE A 68 6.85 -11.61 1.79
N ASN A 69 6.72 -12.81 2.35
CA ASN A 69 6.32 -12.99 3.73
C ASN A 69 7.59 -13.14 4.59
N PRO A 70 7.95 -12.16 5.42
CA PRO A 70 9.17 -12.25 6.23
C PRO A 70 9.20 -13.39 7.25
N GLN A 71 8.08 -14.09 7.46
CA GLN A 71 8.01 -15.27 8.33
C GLN A 71 8.42 -16.57 7.62
N ASP A 72 8.51 -16.57 6.28
CA ASP A 72 8.84 -17.77 5.50
C ASP A 72 10.34 -18.08 5.48
N ASP A 73 11.16 -17.20 6.03
CA ASP A 73 12.64 -17.31 6.14
C ASP A 73 13.36 -17.73 4.85
N ILE A 74 12.88 -17.22 3.72
CA ILE A 74 13.49 -17.46 2.40
C ILE A 74 14.90 -16.85 2.40
N PRO A 75 15.92 -17.61 1.98
CA PRO A 75 17.28 -17.11 1.84
C PRO A 75 17.36 -15.90 0.89
N VAL A 76 18.11 -14.88 1.28
CA VAL A 76 18.25 -13.64 0.48
C VAL A 76 18.81 -13.92 -0.92
N ASP A 77 19.69 -14.90 -1.05
CA ASP A 77 20.32 -15.27 -2.33
C ASP A 77 19.31 -15.92 -3.29
N GLU A 78 18.33 -16.66 -2.78
CA GLU A 78 17.22 -17.17 -3.60
C GLU A 78 16.38 -16.02 -4.14
N ILE A 79 16.11 -15.01 -3.30
CA ILE A 79 15.37 -13.82 -3.75
C ILE A 79 16.22 -13.02 -4.76
N LYS A 80 17.53 -12.89 -4.57
CA LYS A 80 18.41 -12.22 -5.54
C LYS A 80 18.39 -12.91 -6.90
N ALA A 81 18.39 -14.23 -6.93
CA ALA A 81 18.39 -15.00 -8.17
C ALA A 81 17.15 -14.72 -9.05
N VAL A 82 15.99 -14.49 -8.45
CA VAL A 82 14.77 -14.21 -9.23
C VAL A 82 14.77 -12.83 -9.88
N PHE A 83 15.56 -11.88 -9.41
CA PHE A 83 15.71 -10.54 -9.99
C PHE A 83 16.47 -10.51 -11.33
N ASN A 84 16.98 -11.64 -11.80
CA ASN A 84 17.40 -11.80 -13.20
C ASN A 84 16.19 -11.69 -14.16
N ASN A 85 14.97 -11.89 -13.69
CA ASN A 85 13.76 -11.64 -14.44
C ASN A 85 13.45 -10.12 -14.46
N LYS A 86 13.58 -9.50 -15.64
CA LYS A 86 13.35 -8.07 -15.88
C LYS A 86 11.92 -7.59 -15.56
N GLN A 87 10.96 -8.50 -15.46
CA GLN A 87 9.59 -8.16 -15.07
C GLN A 87 9.43 -7.92 -13.56
N ILE A 88 10.43 -8.24 -12.73
CA ILE A 88 10.37 -7.95 -11.29
C ILE A 88 10.85 -6.52 -11.06
N PHE A 89 9.92 -5.67 -10.64
CA PHE A 89 10.16 -4.25 -10.42
C PHE A 89 10.76 -3.96 -9.04
N GLY A 90 10.31 -4.67 -8.01
CA GLY A 90 10.74 -4.45 -6.63
C GLY A 90 10.18 -5.48 -5.66
N LEU A 91 10.47 -5.29 -4.38
CA LEU A 91 9.97 -6.13 -3.31
C LEU A 91 8.65 -5.59 -2.73
N LYS A 92 7.77 -6.50 -2.30
CA LYS A 92 6.53 -6.15 -1.60
C LYS A 92 6.45 -6.88 -0.26
N ILE A 93 6.17 -6.15 0.81
CA ILE A 93 5.90 -6.69 2.16
C ILE A 93 4.53 -6.20 2.63
N HIS A 94 3.68 -7.13 3.07
CA HIS A 94 2.37 -6.82 3.62
C HIS A 94 2.40 -6.98 5.15
N ALA A 95 2.94 -5.98 5.85
CA ALA A 95 3.16 -6.06 7.30
C ALA A 95 1.87 -6.29 8.09
N TYR A 96 0.73 -5.76 7.62
CA TYR A 96 -0.57 -5.97 8.27
C TYR A 96 -1.00 -7.45 8.27
N TRP A 97 -0.93 -8.13 7.12
CA TRP A 97 -1.39 -9.51 7.00
C TRP A 97 -0.47 -10.49 7.72
N HIS A 98 0.84 -10.28 7.56
CA HIS A 98 1.83 -11.16 8.17
C HIS A 98 2.14 -10.83 9.63
N GLY A 99 1.65 -9.68 10.14
CA GLY A 99 1.92 -9.22 11.50
C GLY A 99 3.42 -8.97 11.76
N VAL A 100 4.11 -8.49 10.73
CA VAL A 100 5.56 -8.27 10.74
C VAL A 100 5.91 -7.05 11.56
N ASP A 101 6.95 -7.18 12.39
CA ASP A 101 7.62 -6.05 13.04
C ASP A 101 8.55 -5.37 12.02
N LEU A 102 8.33 -4.08 11.74
CA LEU A 102 9.13 -3.34 10.77
C LEU A 102 10.59 -3.14 11.21
N GLY A 103 10.88 -3.27 12.50
CA GLY A 103 12.26 -3.30 12.98
C GLY A 103 13.05 -4.56 12.54
N ARG A 104 12.38 -5.59 12.03
CA ARG A 104 12.97 -6.86 11.62
C ARG A 104 13.12 -7.05 10.10
N ILE A 105 12.77 -6.05 9.29
CA ILE A 105 12.86 -6.16 7.83
C ILE A 105 14.17 -5.63 7.24
N ASP A 106 15.15 -5.35 8.08
CA ASP A 106 16.42 -4.74 7.67
C ASP A 106 17.14 -5.52 6.56
N LYS A 107 17.13 -6.86 6.62
CA LYS A 107 17.70 -7.72 5.56
C LYS A 107 17.07 -7.47 4.18
N TYR A 108 15.78 -7.18 4.13
CA TYR A 108 15.08 -6.89 2.87
C TYR A 108 15.32 -5.45 2.41
N MET A 109 15.54 -4.53 3.33
CA MET A 109 15.96 -3.17 3.00
C MET A 109 17.37 -3.16 2.39
N GLN A 110 18.29 -3.93 2.98
CA GLN A 110 19.62 -4.12 2.41
C GLN A 110 19.54 -4.77 1.03
N LEU A 111 18.68 -5.78 0.86
CA LEU A 111 18.45 -6.42 -0.43
C LEU A 111 17.92 -5.44 -1.49
N CYS A 112 16.97 -4.57 -1.14
CA CYS A 112 16.50 -3.51 -2.04
C CYS A 112 17.63 -2.56 -2.44
N GLN A 113 18.52 -2.24 -1.52
CA GLN A 113 19.68 -1.39 -1.80
C GLN A 113 20.67 -2.07 -2.75
N ASP A 114 20.99 -3.34 -2.50
CA ASP A 114 21.90 -4.14 -3.33
C ASP A 114 21.38 -4.30 -4.77
N LEU A 115 20.07 -4.50 -4.90
CA LEU A 115 19.38 -4.68 -6.18
C LEU A 115 18.96 -3.35 -6.84
N SER A 116 19.18 -2.22 -6.18
CA SER A 116 18.72 -0.90 -6.62
C SER A 116 17.20 -0.88 -6.95
N CYS A 117 16.41 -1.64 -6.21
CA CYS A 117 14.97 -1.77 -6.42
C CYS A 117 14.15 -1.13 -5.28
N PRO A 118 12.91 -0.69 -5.53
CA PRO A 118 12.05 -0.13 -4.49
C PRO A 118 11.43 -1.21 -3.60
N LEU A 119 11.02 -0.80 -2.38
CA LEU A 119 10.19 -1.59 -1.48
C LEU A 119 8.75 -1.04 -1.47
N TYR A 120 7.76 -1.88 -1.77
CA TYR A 120 6.36 -1.59 -1.54
C TYR A 120 5.91 -2.16 -0.19
N LEU A 121 5.46 -1.30 0.71
CA LEU A 121 5.20 -1.64 2.10
C LEU A 121 3.76 -1.32 2.50
N ILE A 122 2.97 -2.35 2.83
CA ILE A 122 1.63 -2.18 3.38
C ILE A 122 1.71 -2.28 4.90
N LEU A 123 1.33 -1.20 5.56
CA LEU A 123 1.45 -1.04 7.01
C LEU A 123 0.35 -1.78 7.78
N GLY A 124 0.55 -1.95 9.09
CA GLY A 124 -0.41 -2.49 10.04
C GLY A 124 -0.53 -1.63 11.29
N TYR A 125 -0.96 -2.24 12.37
CA TYR A 125 -1.02 -1.61 13.71
C TYR A 125 0.19 -2.02 14.56
N GLY A 126 0.50 -1.21 15.57
CA GLY A 126 1.62 -1.46 16.46
C GLY A 126 2.95 -1.50 15.71
N ASN A 127 3.78 -2.49 15.98
CA ASN A 127 5.10 -2.64 15.35
C ASN A 127 5.04 -2.81 13.82
N SER A 128 3.93 -3.35 13.29
CA SER A 128 3.70 -3.46 11.84
C SER A 128 3.37 -2.11 11.17
N GLY A 129 3.15 -1.06 11.93
CA GLY A 129 2.91 0.30 11.46
C GLY A 129 3.92 1.31 11.98
N ASP A 130 4.89 0.88 12.76
CA ASP A 130 5.95 1.76 13.26
C ASP A 130 7.08 1.85 12.24
N ILE A 131 7.05 2.91 11.41
CA ILE A 131 8.06 3.13 10.37
C ILE A 131 9.36 3.76 10.86
N ARG A 132 9.42 4.20 12.13
CA ARG A 132 10.59 4.89 12.69
C ARG A 132 11.89 4.11 12.54
N PRO A 133 11.90 2.77 12.68
CA PRO A 133 13.10 1.98 12.43
C PRO A 133 13.68 2.12 11.02
N LEU A 134 12.85 2.52 10.03
CA LEU A 134 13.23 2.62 8.63
C LEU A 134 13.67 4.03 8.21
N LEU A 135 13.30 5.08 8.97
CA LEU A 135 13.44 6.48 8.55
C LEU A 135 14.88 6.91 8.30
N ASN A 136 15.82 6.42 9.10
CA ASN A 136 17.24 6.83 9.02
C ASN A 136 18.17 5.72 8.49
N ARG A 137 17.60 4.57 8.14
CA ARG A 137 18.33 3.44 7.55
C ARG A 137 18.07 3.41 6.05
N HIS A 138 19.02 2.89 5.29
CA HIS A 138 18.85 2.62 3.85
C HIS A 138 18.27 3.81 3.05
N LYS A 139 18.81 5.03 3.26
CA LYS A 139 18.32 6.27 2.62
C LYS A 139 18.31 6.22 1.08
N GLY A 140 19.11 5.32 0.48
CA GLY A 140 19.11 5.08 -0.96
C GLY A 140 17.93 4.26 -1.48
N VAL A 141 17.19 3.58 -0.59
CA VAL A 141 16.05 2.75 -1.00
C VAL A 141 14.78 3.59 -1.10
N LYS A 142 14.12 3.55 -2.25
CA LYS A 142 12.77 4.14 -2.41
C LYS A 142 11.74 3.24 -1.76
N ILE A 143 10.97 3.78 -0.82
CA ILE A 143 9.92 3.06 -0.11
C ILE A 143 8.56 3.63 -0.50
N ILE A 144 7.70 2.78 -1.03
CA ILE A 144 6.33 3.15 -1.38
C ILE A 144 5.40 2.61 -0.29
N ILE A 145 4.79 3.51 0.45
CA ILE A 145 3.80 3.17 1.47
C ILE A 145 2.45 2.94 0.79
N GLY A 146 2.00 1.69 0.82
CA GLY A 146 0.77 1.27 0.21
C GLY A 146 -0.48 1.80 0.91
N TYR A 147 -1.58 1.90 0.17
CA TYR A 147 -2.90 2.30 0.65
C TYR A 147 -2.92 3.65 1.39
N GLY A 148 -2.07 4.58 0.97
CA GLY A 148 -2.00 5.88 1.60
C GLY A 148 -1.41 5.88 3.01
N GLY A 149 -0.86 4.77 3.48
CA GLY A 149 -0.44 4.59 4.88
C GLY A 149 -1.55 4.10 5.79
N PHE A 150 -2.62 3.48 5.23
CA PHE A 150 -3.62 2.78 6.04
C PHE A 150 -2.93 1.79 7.01
N PRO A 151 -3.36 1.69 8.27
CA PRO A 151 -4.50 2.36 8.91
C PRO A 151 -4.16 3.63 9.69
N ILE A 152 -2.95 4.15 9.58
CA ILE A 152 -2.41 5.23 10.45
C ILE A 152 -1.97 6.47 9.66
N PHE A 153 -2.71 6.82 8.64
CA PHE A 153 -2.44 7.84 7.61
C PHE A 153 -1.61 9.07 8.05
N LYS A 154 -2.20 10.00 8.78
CA LYS A 154 -1.55 11.29 9.10
C LYS A 154 -0.30 11.12 9.97
N LYS A 155 -0.28 10.09 10.82
CA LYS A 155 0.90 9.77 11.62
C LYS A 155 2.07 9.43 10.70
N VAL A 156 1.85 8.52 9.75
CA VAL A 156 2.86 8.11 8.77
C VAL A 156 3.33 9.30 7.94
N TRP A 157 2.41 10.09 7.38
CA TRP A 157 2.79 11.23 6.54
C TRP A 157 3.65 12.24 7.29
N LYS A 158 3.32 12.50 8.56
CA LYS A 158 4.14 13.37 9.42
C LYS A 158 5.54 12.79 9.63
N GLU A 159 5.63 11.48 9.90
CA GLU A 159 6.91 10.81 10.15
C GLU A 159 7.81 10.80 8.88
N ILE A 160 7.24 10.54 7.69
CA ILE A 160 8.00 10.50 6.43
C ILE A 160 8.19 11.86 5.77
N SER A 161 7.61 12.94 6.28
CA SER A 161 7.62 14.26 5.61
C SER A 161 9.04 14.78 5.35
N ALA A 162 9.97 14.54 6.26
CA ALA A 162 11.38 14.94 6.14
C ALA A 162 12.28 13.93 5.39
N HIS A 163 11.71 12.85 4.84
CA HIS A 163 12.46 11.76 4.21
C HIS A 163 12.04 11.60 2.76
N GLU A 164 12.85 12.10 1.83
CA GLU A 164 12.52 12.19 0.39
C GLU A 164 12.41 10.83 -0.32
N ASN A 165 13.00 9.78 0.24
CA ASN A 165 12.95 8.43 -0.30
C ASN A 165 11.64 7.68 -0.04
N PHE A 166 10.66 8.31 0.67
CA PHE A 166 9.35 7.74 0.91
C PHE A 166 8.31 8.33 -0.03
N PHE A 167 7.54 7.45 -0.64
CA PHE A 167 6.40 7.73 -1.52
C PHE A 167 5.13 7.11 -0.95
N VAL A 168 3.98 7.53 -1.43
CA VAL A 168 2.67 7.04 -0.97
C VAL A 168 1.79 6.75 -2.17
N ASP A 169 1.20 5.56 -2.25
CA ASP A 169 0.19 5.29 -3.25
C ASP A 169 -1.21 5.76 -2.83
N LEU A 170 -2.02 6.06 -3.81
CA LEU A 170 -3.39 6.55 -3.64
C LEU A 170 -4.44 5.45 -3.88
N ALA A 171 -4.05 4.17 -3.84
CA ALA A 171 -4.91 3.05 -4.19
C ALA A 171 -6.07 2.82 -3.20
N SER A 172 -5.94 3.26 -1.95
CA SER A 172 -6.93 2.97 -0.92
C SER A 172 -8.27 3.67 -1.13
N PHE A 173 -9.36 2.91 -1.11
CA PHE A 173 -10.72 3.47 -1.05
C PHE A 173 -11.03 4.18 0.28
N HIS A 174 -10.21 3.97 1.32
CA HIS A 174 -10.31 4.69 2.59
C HIS A 174 -9.79 6.13 2.51
N LEU A 175 -9.02 6.47 1.48
CA LEU A 175 -8.57 7.83 1.24
C LEU A 175 -9.73 8.66 0.68
N ASP A 176 -10.43 9.40 1.52
CA ASP A 176 -11.39 10.39 1.06
C ASP A 176 -10.69 11.66 0.51
N ARG A 177 -11.48 12.55 -0.10
CA ARG A 177 -10.97 13.80 -0.68
C ARG A 177 -10.23 14.66 0.34
N SER A 178 -10.67 14.70 1.58
CA SER A 178 -10.06 15.49 2.66
C SER A 178 -8.69 14.93 3.04
N LEU A 179 -8.59 13.60 3.13
CA LEU A 179 -7.32 12.92 3.39
C LEU A 179 -6.33 13.12 2.25
N ILE A 180 -6.77 13.00 0.99
CA ILE A 180 -5.90 13.21 -0.17
C ILE A 180 -5.38 14.66 -0.19
N LYS A 181 -6.25 15.68 0.03
CA LYS A 181 -5.80 17.07 0.14
C LYS A 181 -4.76 17.28 1.25
N ASN A 182 -4.97 16.63 2.40
CA ASN A 182 -4.03 16.72 3.51
C ASN A 182 -2.68 16.04 3.18
N LEU A 183 -2.73 14.87 2.52
CA LEU A 183 -1.55 14.16 2.05
C LEU A 183 -0.72 15.04 1.08
N LEU A 184 -1.38 15.61 0.06
CA LEU A 184 -0.71 16.49 -0.91
C LEU A 184 -0.10 17.72 -0.25
N LYS A 185 -0.81 18.32 0.74
CA LYS A 185 -0.26 19.44 1.53
C LYS A 185 0.96 19.03 2.34
N THR A 186 1.03 17.79 2.83
CA THR A 186 2.08 17.30 3.72
C THR A 186 3.31 16.82 2.96
N LEU A 187 3.11 16.11 1.85
CA LEU A 187 4.20 15.44 1.11
C LEU A 187 4.47 16.04 -0.28
N GLY A 188 3.50 16.76 -0.84
CA GLY A 188 3.53 17.17 -2.25
C GLY A 188 3.09 16.07 -3.22
N SER A 189 2.68 16.46 -4.42
CA SER A 189 2.18 15.55 -5.46
C SER A 189 3.27 14.66 -6.07
N ASN A 190 4.51 15.12 -6.11
CA ASN A 190 5.67 14.37 -6.62
C ASN A 190 6.06 13.15 -5.75
N ARG A 191 5.49 13.02 -4.56
CA ARG A 191 5.66 11.83 -3.70
C ARG A 191 4.39 10.98 -3.63
N CYS A 192 3.39 11.26 -4.46
CA CYS A 192 2.15 10.51 -4.55
C CYS A 192 2.11 9.72 -5.85
N ILE A 193 1.69 8.47 -5.79
CA ILE A 193 1.65 7.55 -6.93
C ILE A 193 0.21 7.08 -7.13
N TYR A 194 -0.25 7.09 -8.38
CA TYR A 194 -1.54 6.52 -8.71
C TYR A 194 -1.55 5.01 -8.52
N GLY A 195 -2.63 4.50 -7.94
CA GLY A 195 -2.89 3.08 -7.78
C GLY A 195 -4.39 2.79 -7.80
N THR A 196 -4.76 1.60 -8.21
CA THR A 196 -6.18 1.20 -8.35
C THR A 196 -6.64 0.19 -7.33
N ASP A 197 -5.75 -0.62 -6.79
CA ASP A 197 -6.07 -1.81 -5.99
C ASP A 197 -7.14 -2.71 -6.67
N CYS A 198 -7.02 -2.84 -7.99
CA CYS A 198 -7.87 -3.70 -8.80
C CYS A 198 -7.73 -5.17 -8.35
N PRO A 199 -8.83 -5.93 -8.23
CA PRO A 199 -10.24 -5.61 -8.51
C PRO A 199 -11.06 -5.17 -7.29
N TYR A 200 -10.44 -4.88 -6.16
CA TYR A 200 -11.10 -4.74 -4.85
C TYR A 200 -11.76 -3.37 -4.62
N ASN A 201 -11.34 -2.34 -5.35
CA ASN A 201 -11.89 -0.99 -5.23
C ASN A 201 -12.85 -0.64 -6.35
N PHE A 202 -13.80 0.27 -6.06
CA PHE A 202 -14.64 0.98 -7.05
C PHE A 202 -15.30 0.11 -8.11
N SER A 203 -16.24 -0.72 -7.69
CA SER A 203 -17.12 -1.44 -8.61
C SER A 203 -18.16 -0.51 -9.25
N ASP A 204 -18.54 -0.82 -10.49
CA ASP A 204 -19.72 -0.26 -11.15
C ASP A 204 -21.02 -0.84 -10.59
N VAL A 205 -22.14 -0.49 -11.19
CA VAL A 205 -23.47 -0.98 -10.78
C VAL A 205 -23.66 -2.48 -10.98
N SER A 206 -22.82 -3.11 -11.83
CA SER A 206 -22.82 -4.55 -12.06
C SER A 206 -21.89 -5.32 -11.11
N GLY A 207 -21.20 -4.61 -10.20
CA GLY A 207 -20.21 -5.19 -9.30
C GLY A 207 -18.83 -5.41 -9.93
N ARG A 208 -18.61 -4.96 -11.17
CA ARG A 208 -17.31 -5.06 -11.84
C ARG A 208 -16.43 -3.88 -11.48
N PHE A 209 -15.13 -4.11 -11.42
CA PHE A 209 -14.15 -3.05 -11.20
C PHE A 209 -14.25 -1.96 -12.29
N SER A 210 -14.23 -0.70 -11.88
CA SER A 210 -14.35 0.45 -12.78
C SER A 210 -13.13 1.36 -12.71
N TYR A 211 -12.25 1.27 -13.71
CA TYR A 211 -11.13 2.19 -13.88
C TYR A 211 -11.59 3.65 -13.96
N LYS A 212 -12.71 3.90 -14.64
CA LYS A 212 -13.30 5.24 -14.74
C LYS A 212 -13.59 5.82 -13.36
N LYS A 213 -14.32 5.10 -12.50
CA LYS A 213 -14.63 5.55 -11.14
C LYS A 213 -13.38 5.75 -10.28
N THR A 214 -12.39 4.86 -10.40
CA THR A 214 -11.13 4.96 -9.67
C THR A 214 -10.38 6.23 -10.07
N ARG A 215 -10.30 6.52 -11.36
CA ARG A 215 -9.65 7.72 -11.89
C ARG A 215 -10.42 8.99 -11.54
N GLU A 216 -11.73 8.98 -11.72
CA GLU A 216 -12.62 10.10 -11.39
C GLU A 216 -12.52 10.52 -9.94
N ARG A 217 -12.35 9.59 -9.01
CA ARG A 217 -12.16 9.89 -7.59
C ARG A 217 -11.02 10.89 -7.34
N LEU A 218 -9.94 10.77 -8.08
CA LEU A 218 -8.78 11.66 -7.98
C LEU A 218 -8.91 12.90 -8.86
N ALA A 219 -9.59 12.78 -10.01
CA ALA A 219 -9.72 13.85 -11.00
C ALA A 219 -10.73 14.94 -10.62
N TYR A 220 -11.69 14.68 -9.74
CA TYR A 220 -12.75 15.64 -9.43
C TYR A 220 -12.27 16.88 -8.66
N GLY A 221 -11.80 17.88 -9.42
CA GLY A 221 -11.87 19.30 -9.08
C GLY A 221 -11.04 19.80 -7.90
N PHE A 222 -10.07 19.01 -7.39
CA PHE A 222 -9.19 19.46 -6.32
C PHE A 222 -7.69 19.25 -6.60
N LEU A 223 -7.34 18.46 -7.62
CA LEU A 223 -5.98 18.38 -8.14
C LEU A 223 -5.77 19.51 -9.15
N THR A 224 -4.64 20.17 -9.07
CA THR A 224 -4.19 21.05 -10.15
C THR A 224 -3.78 20.21 -11.37
N GLN A 225 -3.65 20.84 -12.53
CA GLN A 225 -3.11 20.16 -13.72
C GLN A 225 -1.69 19.61 -13.48
N ASP A 226 -0.90 20.34 -12.71
CA ASP A 226 0.46 19.95 -12.34
C ASP A 226 0.46 18.73 -11.38
N ASP A 227 -0.39 18.74 -10.35
CA ASP A 227 -0.57 17.58 -9.49
C ASP A 227 -0.99 16.34 -10.27
N TYR A 228 -1.94 16.51 -11.20
CA TYR A 228 -2.41 15.41 -12.04
C TYR A 228 -1.27 14.78 -12.86
N LYS A 229 -0.44 15.60 -13.51
CA LYS A 229 0.72 15.14 -14.31
C LYS A 229 1.79 14.42 -13.47
N LYS A 230 1.90 14.75 -12.18
CA LYS A 230 2.89 14.14 -11.28
C LYS A 230 2.41 12.82 -10.69
N ILE A 231 1.10 12.64 -10.53
CA ILE A 231 0.48 11.48 -9.90
C ILE A 231 0.19 10.37 -10.91
N PHE A 232 -0.16 10.74 -12.16
CA PHE A 232 -0.54 9.84 -13.25
C PHE A 232 0.52 9.74 -14.35
#